data_5470d1dc5630721011a7f1edd1e063fa
#
_entry.id   5470d1dc5630721011a7f1edd1e063fa
#
_cell.length_a   1.000
_cell.length_b   1.000
_cell.length_c   1.000
_cell.angle_alpha   90.00
_cell.angle_beta   90.00
_cell.angle_gamma   90.00
#
_symmetry.space_group_name_H-M   'P 1'
#
loop_
_entity.id
_entity.type
_entity.pdbx_description
1 polymer ?
#
loop_
_entity_poly.entity_id
_entity_poly.type
_entity_poly.pdbx_seq_one_letter_code
_entity_poly.pdbx_strand_id
1 'polypeptide(L)'
;MRKLLQRLWDIAADFANFMGGLGMRLVWLPKLHFSPGAEHVRTDPGPALFVLNHSWWMDAPMLCLLCRCRRISVVAAGEMFTGVRSLAMRSLRCIPVDRAAGADLSFFHEALRRLRAGRCVAIFP
;
A
#
# COMPACT_ATOMS: atom_id res chain seq x y z
N MET A 1 -26.09 5.18 4.09
CA MET A 1 -25.58 3.87 4.56
C MET A 1 -24.27 3.46 3.90
N ARG A 2 -24.16 3.36 2.56
CA ARG A 2 -22.91 2.96 1.87
C ARG A 2 -21.70 3.85 2.21
N LYS A 3 -21.85 5.19 2.24
CA LYS A 3 -20.75 6.11 2.56
C LYS A 3 -20.22 5.95 4.00
N LEU A 4 -21.12 5.65 4.95
CA LEU A 4 -20.72 5.41 6.35
C LEU A 4 -19.94 4.11 6.48
N LEU A 5 -20.43 3.02 5.87
CA LEU A 5 -19.73 1.74 5.85
C LEU A 5 -18.35 1.86 5.19
N GLN A 6 -18.24 2.65 4.11
CA GLN A 6 -16.95 2.90 3.48
C GLN A 6 -15.98 3.65 4.40
N ARG A 7 -16.45 4.66 5.14
CA ARG A 7 -15.62 5.39 6.12
C ARG A 7 -15.16 4.48 7.25
N LEU A 8 -16.05 3.65 7.79
CA LEU A 8 -15.70 2.69 8.85
C LEU A 8 -14.64 1.68 8.34
N TRP A 9 -14.82 1.20 7.12
CA TRP A 9 -13.83 0.32 6.49
C TRP A 9 -12.48 1.01 6.28
N ASP A 10 -12.49 2.26 5.86
CA ASP A 10 -11.26 3.06 5.69
C ASP A 10 -10.52 3.26 7.02
N ILE A 11 -11.24 3.51 8.11
CA ILE A 11 -10.65 3.63 9.46
C ILE A 11 -10.07 2.29 9.91
N ALA A 12 -10.80 1.20 9.73
CA ALA A 12 -10.32 -0.14 10.10
C ALA A 12 -9.07 -0.53 9.30
N ALA A 13 -9.02 -0.21 8.01
CA ALA A 13 -7.86 -0.47 7.17
C ALA A 13 -6.65 0.39 7.59
N ASP A 14 -6.85 1.67 7.93
CA ASP A 14 -5.78 2.53 8.45
C ASP A 14 -5.23 2.01 9.77
N PHE A 15 -6.11 1.56 10.67
CA PHE A 15 -5.72 0.95 11.93
C PHE A 15 -4.93 -0.35 11.74
N ALA A 16 -5.38 -1.23 10.84
CA ALA A 16 -4.68 -2.48 10.53
C ALA A 16 -3.29 -2.22 9.95
N ASN A 17 -3.15 -1.24 9.06
CA ASN A 17 -1.86 -0.83 8.51
C ASN A 17 -0.93 -0.25 9.59
N PHE A 18 -1.48 0.58 10.48
CA PHE A 18 -0.72 1.12 11.61
C PHE A 18 -0.21 0.02 12.54
N MET A 19 -1.08 -0.90 12.94
CA MET A 19 -0.72 -2.04 13.81
C MET A 19 0.28 -2.97 13.15
N GLY A 20 0.13 -3.24 11.85
CA GLY A 20 1.10 -4.00 11.07
C GLY A 20 2.48 -3.35 11.06
N GLY A 21 2.54 -2.05 10.79
CA GLY A 21 3.78 -1.26 10.83
C GLY A 21 4.42 -1.23 12.22
N LEU A 22 3.62 -1.07 13.27
CA LEU A 22 4.10 -1.11 14.66
C LEU A 22 4.67 -2.49 15.02
N GLY A 23 3.95 -3.56 14.69
CA GLY A 23 4.41 -4.93 14.91
C GLY A 23 5.74 -5.21 14.20
N MET A 24 5.87 -4.79 12.95
CA MET A 24 7.12 -4.89 12.19
C MET A 24 8.26 -4.14 12.87
N ARG A 25 8.02 -2.95 13.37
CA ARG A 25 9.03 -2.16 14.06
C ARG A 25 9.50 -2.82 15.36
N LEU A 26 8.58 -3.44 16.10
CA LEU A 26 8.89 -4.10 17.37
C LEU A 26 9.64 -5.42 17.18
N VAL A 27 9.26 -6.19 16.16
CA VAL A 27 9.84 -7.54 15.93
C VAL A 27 11.17 -7.46 15.18
N TRP A 28 11.27 -6.58 14.19
CA TRP A 28 12.42 -6.59 13.26
C TRP A 28 13.38 -5.44 13.46
N LEU A 29 12.99 -4.39 14.19
CA LEU A 29 13.83 -3.21 14.44
C LEU A 29 14.63 -2.75 13.18
N PRO A 30 13.95 -2.55 12.04
CA PRO A 30 14.64 -2.28 10.79
C PRO A 30 15.46 -1.00 10.89
N LYS A 31 16.71 -1.05 10.48
CA LYS A 31 17.54 0.13 10.30
C LYS A 31 17.27 0.70 8.91
N LEU A 32 16.74 1.90 8.87
CA LEU A 32 16.44 2.59 7.61
C LEU A 32 17.58 3.52 7.26
N HIS A 33 18.18 3.28 6.10
CA HIS A 33 19.23 4.13 5.54
C HIS A 33 18.64 4.90 4.35
N PHE A 34 18.76 6.21 4.40
CA PHE A 34 18.33 7.08 3.32
C PHE A 34 19.54 7.63 2.58
N SER A 35 19.46 7.66 1.26
CA SER A 35 20.39 8.47 0.49
C SER A 35 20.21 9.95 0.81
N PRO A 36 21.25 10.77 0.75
CA PRO A 36 21.14 12.21 0.95
C PRO A 36 20.01 12.80 0.08
N GLY A 37 19.14 13.59 0.69
CA GLY A 37 18.00 14.19 0.01
C GLY A 37 16.73 13.33 -0.09
N ALA A 38 16.77 12.07 0.36
CA ALA A 38 15.61 11.18 0.33
C ALA A 38 14.75 11.22 1.61
N GLU A 39 15.13 11.98 2.61
CA GLU A 39 14.44 12.07 3.91
C GLU A 39 13.02 12.60 3.78
N HIS A 40 12.75 13.42 2.75
CA HIS A 40 11.43 13.97 2.46
C HIS A 40 10.38 12.88 2.19
N VAL A 41 10.77 11.68 1.75
CA VAL A 41 9.87 10.54 1.55
C VAL A 41 9.04 10.23 2.80
N ARG A 42 9.58 10.47 3.99
CA ARG A 42 8.88 10.24 5.26
C ARG A 42 8.04 11.43 5.70
N THR A 43 8.39 12.63 5.28
CA THR A 43 7.83 13.89 5.82
C THR A 43 6.85 14.55 4.87
N ASP A 44 6.99 14.32 3.57
CA ASP A 44 6.09 14.88 2.56
C ASP A 44 4.68 14.29 2.71
N PRO A 45 3.65 15.10 2.98
CA PRO A 45 2.27 14.64 3.10
C PRO A 45 1.58 14.39 1.75
N GLY A 46 2.19 14.80 0.64
CA GLY A 46 1.62 14.74 -0.70
C GLY A 46 1.42 13.31 -1.24
N PRO A 47 0.65 13.14 -2.32
CA PRO A 47 0.54 11.88 -3.02
C PRO A 47 1.88 11.49 -3.66
N ALA A 48 2.20 10.21 -3.64
CA ALA A 48 3.44 9.70 -4.22
C ALA A 48 3.22 8.34 -4.90
N LEU A 49 3.92 8.14 -6.00
CA LEU A 49 4.05 6.84 -6.63
C LEU A 49 5.41 6.24 -6.24
N PHE A 50 5.38 5.13 -5.54
CA PHE A 50 6.57 4.37 -5.19
C PHE A 50 6.76 3.24 -6.19
N VAL A 51 7.94 3.17 -6.78
CA VAL A 51 8.37 2.06 -7.63
C VAL A 51 9.54 1.39 -6.93
N LEU A 52 9.39 0.14 -6.55
CA LEU A 52 10.33 -0.57 -5.68
C LEU A 52 10.64 -1.96 -6.22
N ASN A 53 11.85 -2.42 -6.01
CA ASN A 53 12.19 -3.81 -6.24
C ASN A 53 11.41 -4.72 -5.30
N HIS A 54 11.03 -5.92 -5.78
CA HIS A 54 10.30 -6.89 -5.00
C HIS A 54 11.16 -8.14 -4.78
N SER A 55 11.61 -8.29 -3.55
CA SER A 55 12.44 -9.44 -3.17
C SER A 55 11.71 -10.38 -2.23
N TRP A 56 10.72 -9.87 -1.48
CA TRP A 56 10.09 -10.63 -0.43
C TRP A 56 8.68 -10.10 -0.09
N TRP A 57 7.80 -10.98 0.37
CA TRP A 57 6.41 -10.62 0.72
C TRP A 57 6.28 -9.52 1.79
N MET A 58 7.34 -9.29 2.59
CA MET A 58 7.38 -8.24 3.61
C MET A 58 7.68 -6.84 3.07
N ASP A 59 8.03 -6.71 1.79
CA ASP A 59 8.39 -5.40 1.21
C ASP A 59 7.24 -4.38 1.32
N ALA A 60 5.99 -4.83 1.14
CA ALA A 60 4.83 -3.97 1.27
C ALA A 60 4.59 -3.49 2.72
N PRO A 61 4.61 -4.36 3.77
CA PRO A 61 4.61 -3.92 5.16
C PRO A 61 5.78 -3.00 5.51
N MET A 62 6.98 -3.29 5.02
CA MET A 62 8.16 -2.46 5.23
C MET A 62 7.99 -1.05 4.63
N LEU A 63 7.40 -0.95 3.45
CA LEU A 63 7.07 0.33 2.84
C LEU A 63 6.09 1.14 3.70
N CYS A 64 5.07 0.49 4.26
CA CYS A 64 4.14 1.16 5.17
C CYS A 64 4.86 1.74 6.40
N LEU A 65 5.82 0.99 6.95
CA LEU A 65 6.65 1.45 8.06
C LEU A 65 7.54 2.64 7.66
N LEU A 66 8.19 2.54 6.49
CA LEU A 66 9.04 3.59 5.93
C LEU A 66 8.28 4.91 5.79
N CYS A 67 7.07 4.84 5.27
CA CYS A 67 6.21 6.00 5.01
C CYS A 67 5.36 6.41 6.22
N ARG A 68 5.69 5.99 7.44
CA ARG A 68 4.95 6.29 8.68
C ARG A 68 3.45 5.96 8.57
N CYS A 69 3.14 4.80 7.99
CA CYS A 69 1.76 4.32 7.82
C CYS A 69 0.87 5.29 7.02
N ARG A 70 1.43 6.01 6.06
CA ARG A 70 0.64 6.82 5.10
C ARG A 70 -0.34 5.90 4.38
N ARG A 71 -1.40 6.49 3.85
CA ARG A 71 -2.42 5.76 3.08
C ARG A 71 -1.86 5.26 1.75
N ILE A 72 -1.14 4.15 1.80
CA ILE A 72 -0.51 3.51 0.66
C ILE A 72 -1.42 2.41 0.13
N SER A 73 -1.56 2.36 -1.17
CA SER A 73 -2.24 1.29 -1.89
C SER A 73 -1.20 0.52 -2.71
N VAL A 74 -1.04 -0.75 -2.42
CA VAL A 74 -0.07 -1.60 -3.12
C VAL A 74 -0.74 -2.27 -4.30
N VAL A 75 -0.11 -2.25 -5.47
CA VAL A 75 -0.55 -3.05 -6.62
C VAL A 75 -0.15 -4.50 -6.38
N ALA A 76 -1.13 -5.40 -6.42
CA ALA A 76 -0.93 -6.82 -6.13
C ALA A 76 -1.60 -7.71 -7.17
N ALA A 77 -1.04 -8.89 -7.41
CA ALA A 77 -1.58 -9.85 -8.37
C ALA A 77 -3.02 -10.23 -8.02
N GLY A 78 -3.88 -10.31 -9.04
CA GLY A 78 -5.32 -10.62 -8.90
C GLY A 78 -5.58 -11.93 -8.15
N GLU A 79 -4.70 -12.91 -8.30
CA GLU A 79 -4.78 -14.21 -7.60
C GLU A 79 -4.73 -14.07 -6.07
N MET A 80 -4.13 -13.00 -5.55
CA MET A 80 -4.08 -12.72 -4.12
C MET A 80 -5.44 -12.32 -3.53
N PHE A 81 -6.41 -11.99 -4.38
CA PHE A 81 -7.74 -11.55 -3.97
C PHE A 81 -8.75 -12.69 -3.86
N THR A 82 -8.29 -13.94 -3.69
CA THR A 82 -9.13 -15.12 -3.53
C THR A 82 -9.15 -15.62 -2.08
N GLY A 83 -10.23 -16.28 -1.69
CA GLY A 83 -10.39 -16.87 -0.36
C GLY A 83 -10.16 -15.87 0.79
N VAL A 84 -9.59 -16.33 1.88
CA VAL A 84 -9.30 -15.53 3.09
C VAL A 84 -8.32 -14.38 2.81
N ARG A 85 -7.39 -14.59 1.87
CA ARG A 85 -6.43 -13.55 1.45
C ARG A 85 -7.11 -12.31 0.90
N SER A 86 -8.26 -12.48 0.24
CA SER A 86 -9.05 -11.37 -0.31
C SER A 86 -9.39 -10.33 0.75
N LEU A 87 -9.73 -10.76 1.96
CA LEU A 87 -10.02 -9.85 3.06
C LEU A 87 -8.79 -9.02 3.45
N ALA A 88 -7.64 -9.66 3.58
CA ALA A 88 -6.37 -8.99 3.90
C ALA A 88 -5.99 -7.98 2.79
N MET A 89 -6.04 -8.38 1.51
CA MET A 89 -5.70 -7.50 0.38
C MET A 89 -6.63 -6.27 0.32
N ARG A 90 -7.92 -6.45 0.57
CA ARG A 90 -8.89 -5.36 0.62
C ARG A 90 -8.66 -4.45 1.83
N SER A 91 -8.35 -5.01 3.00
CA SER A 91 -8.03 -4.24 4.22
C SER A 91 -6.78 -3.39 4.02
N LEU A 92 -5.77 -3.93 3.34
CA LEU A 92 -4.56 -3.21 2.95
C LEU A 92 -4.75 -2.29 1.74
N ARG A 93 -5.99 -2.17 1.22
CA ARG A 93 -6.34 -1.33 0.07
C ARG A 93 -5.52 -1.64 -1.18
N CYS A 94 -5.13 -2.90 -1.34
CA CYS A 94 -4.40 -3.32 -2.54
C CYS A 94 -5.23 -3.08 -3.80
N ILE A 95 -4.55 -2.82 -4.90
CA ILE A 95 -5.12 -2.67 -6.24
C ILE A 95 -4.85 -3.97 -6.98
N PRO A 96 -5.89 -4.73 -7.39
CA PRO A 96 -5.66 -5.93 -8.17
C PRO A 96 -5.13 -5.59 -9.56
N VAL A 97 -4.19 -6.39 -10.05
CA VAL A 97 -3.73 -6.38 -11.43
C VAL A 97 -3.85 -7.78 -12.02
N ASP A 98 -4.46 -7.90 -13.18
CA ASP A 98 -4.49 -9.14 -13.93
C ASP A 98 -3.26 -9.21 -14.84
N ARG A 99 -2.33 -10.08 -14.47
CA ARG A 99 -1.09 -10.29 -15.24
C ARG A 99 -1.31 -11.09 -16.53
N ALA A 100 -2.41 -11.86 -16.61
CA ALA A 100 -2.74 -12.68 -17.76
C ALA A 100 -3.46 -11.89 -18.87
N ALA A 101 -4.10 -10.79 -18.52
CA ALA A 101 -4.88 -9.97 -19.46
C ALA A 101 -4.04 -9.06 -20.36
N GLY A 102 -2.72 -9.24 -20.43
CA GLY A 102 -1.84 -8.41 -21.24
C GLY A 102 -1.81 -6.95 -20.77
N ALA A 103 -2.32 -6.03 -21.56
CA ALA A 103 -2.38 -4.61 -21.21
C ALA A 103 -3.63 -4.30 -20.36
N ASP A 104 -3.72 -4.84 -19.13
CA ASP A 104 -4.77 -4.43 -18.20
C ASP A 104 -4.51 -3.01 -17.73
N LEU A 105 -5.22 -2.05 -18.31
CA LEU A 105 -5.16 -0.64 -17.93
C LEU A 105 -6.04 -0.29 -16.74
N SER A 106 -6.85 -1.22 -16.25
CA SER A 106 -7.80 -0.96 -15.16
C SER A 106 -7.09 -0.55 -13.87
N PHE A 107 -5.96 -1.18 -13.54
CA PHE A 107 -5.17 -0.83 -12.38
C PHE A 107 -4.55 0.58 -12.49
N PHE A 108 -4.20 1.05 -13.69
CA PHE A 108 -3.70 2.40 -13.90
C PHE A 108 -4.76 3.45 -13.58
N HIS A 109 -6.00 3.25 -14.04
CA HIS A 109 -7.11 4.15 -13.74
C HIS A 109 -7.37 4.22 -12.24
N GLU A 110 -7.34 3.09 -11.56
CA GLU A 110 -7.51 3.04 -10.10
C GLU A 110 -6.33 3.68 -9.37
N ALA A 111 -5.09 3.42 -9.80
CA ALA A 111 -3.90 4.06 -9.25
C ALA A 111 -3.95 5.58 -9.39
N LEU A 112 -4.26 6.08 -10.59
CA LEU A 112 -4.43 7.52 -10.85
C LEU A 112 -5.55 8.14 -10.00
N ARG A 113 -6.68 7.44 -9.87
CA ARG A 113 -7.79 7.89 -9.03
C ARG A 113 -7.35 8.07 -7.57
N ARG A 114 -6.53 7.15 -7.06
CA ARG A 114 -6.00 7.21 -5.68
C ARG A 114 -4.98 8.32 -5.50
N LEU A 115 -4.07 8.49 -6.45
CA LEU A 115 -3.10 9.59 -6.44
C LEU A 115 -3.81 10.96 -6.46
N ARG A 116 -4.82 11.14 -7.32
CA ARG A 116 -5.64 12.35 -7.36
C ARG A 116 -6.42 12.61 -6.08
N ALA A 117 -6.75 11.55 -5.32
CA ALA A 117 -7.37 11.65 -4.01
C ALA A 117 -6.35 11.88 -2.86
N GLY A 118 -5.11 12.25 -3.17
CA GLY A 118 -4.06 12.52 -2.18
C GLY A 118 -3.47 11.27 -1.50
N ARG A 119 -3.67 10.08 -2.09
CA ARG A 119 -3.13 8.81 -1.56
C ARG A 119 -1.84 8.42 -2.25
N CYS A 120 -1.06 7.58 -1.60
CA CYS A 120 0.12 6.99 -2.20
C CYS A 120 -0.21 5.66 -2.88
N VAL A 121 0.53 5.34 -3.94
CA VAL A 121 0.46 4.05 -4.64
C VAL A 121 1.85 3.44 -4.68
N ALA A 122 1.95 2.13 -4.49
CA ALA A 122 3.19 1.38 -4.61
C ALA A 122 3.06 0.29 -5.67
N ILE A 123 4.06 0.20 -6.52
CA ILE A 123 4.18 -0.81 -7.57
C ILE A 123 5.50 -1.55 -7.36
N PHE A 124 5.42 -2.87 -7.39
CA PHE A 124 6.56 -3.78 -7.41
C PHE A 124 6.57 -4.45 -8.80
N PRO A 125 7.37 -3.97 -9.74
CA PRO A 125 7.41 -4.49 -11.10
C PRO A 125 8.02 -5.90 -11.19
#